data_cca3039afa99c7177dc80cda5635fb99
#
_entry.id   cca3039afa99c7177dc80cda5635fb99
#
_cell.length_a   1.000
_cell.length_b   1.000
_cell.length_c   1.000
_cell.angle_alpha   90.00
_cell.angle_beta   90.00
_cell.angle_gamma   90.00
#
_symmetry.space_group_name_H-M   'P 1'
#
loop_
_entity.id
_entity.type
_entity.pdbx_description
1 polymer ?
#
loop_
_entity_poly.entity_id
_entity_poly.type
_entity_poly.pdbx_seq_one_letter_code
_entity_poly.pdbx_strand_id
1 'polypeptide(L)'
;MTGFINYLINGISLGSVYAIIALGYTMVYGIAKMLNFAHGDIIMVGSYVVFITTHSMGMPVFLSVLLSVIVCTVLGIVIERVAYKPLRDASPLSVLITAIGVSYLLQNVALLLFGADTKSFTSVVTIPALKFADGAITVTGETLVTIVSCIVIMIGLTTFINKTKAGQAMLAVSEDRGAATLMGVNVNGTITLTFAIGSALAAVAGVLLCSAYPSLTPYTGSMPGIKAFVAAVFGGIGSIPGALIGGILLGIIEILSKAYISSQLSDAIVFSVLIIVLLVRPTGILGKKITEKV
;
A
#
# COMPACT_ATOMS: atom_id res chain seq x y z
N MET A 1 12.73 -12.48 -26.96
CA MET A 1 11.39 -11.93 -26.74
C MET A 1 10.69 -12.50 -25.51
N THR A 2 10.74 -13.79 -25.27
CA THR A 2 10.13 -14.47 -24.11
C THR A 2 10.59 -13.93 -22.75
N GLY A 3 11.90 -13.67 -22.57
CA GLY A 3 12.42 -13.07 -21.33
C GLY A 3 11.84 -11.70 -21.02
N PHE A 4 11.69 -10.83 -22.01
CA PHE A 4 11.07 -9.51 -21.83
C PHE A 4 9.61 -9.60 -21.38
N ILE A 5 8.84 -10.55 -21.95
CA ILE A 5 7.44 -10.78 -21.55
C ILE A 5 7.38 -11.25 -20.09
N ASN A 6 8.25 -12.16 -19.67
CA ASN A 6 8.32 -12.61 -18.27
C ASN A 6 8.69 -11.46 -17.32
N TYR A 7 9.62 -10.57 -17.70
CA TYR A 7 9.92 -9.38 -16.90
C TYR A 7 8.73 -8.40 -16.82
N LEU A 8 7.98 -8.22 -17.91
CA LEU A 8 6.77 -7.40 -17.88
C LEU A 8 5.70 -7.99 -16.94
N ILE A 9 5.46 -9.30 -17.01
CA ILE A 9 4.49 -9.99 -16.15
C ILE A 9 4.91 -9.83 -14.67
N ASN A 10 6.17 -10.04 -14.35
CA ASN A 10 6.69 -9.87 -13.01
C ASN A 10 6.64 -8.40 -12.56
N GLY A 11 6.89 -7.45 -13.48
CA GLY A 11 6.74 -6.02 -13.24
C GLY A 11 5.31 -5.61 -12.93
N ILE A 12 4.33 -6.15 -13.67
CA ILE A 12 2.90 -5.93 -13.40
C ILE A 12 2.51 -6.56 -12.06
N SER A 13 3.03 -7.74 -11.73
CA SER A 13 2.79 -8.39 -10.43
C SER A 13 3.29 -7.54 -9.27
N LEU A 14 4.57 -7.16 -9.28
CA LEU A 14 5.16 -6.29 -8.25
C LEU A 14 4.45 -4.93 -8.21
N GLY A 15 4.16 -4.36 -9.37
CA GLY A 15 3.44 -3.11 -9.51
C GLY A 15 2.01 -3.18 -8.96
N SER A 16 1.35 -4.33 -9.04
CA SER A 16 0.04 -4.55 -8.44
C SER A 16 0.10 -4.54 -6.90
N VAL A 17 1.17 -5.10 -6.29
CA VAL A 17 1.40 -4.96 -4.85
C VAL A 17 1.58 -3.49 -4.47
N TYR A 18 2.46 -2.78 -5.19
CA TYR A 18 2.67 -1.35 -4.96
C TYR A 18 1.39 -0.53 -5.14
N ALA A 19 0.56 -0.89 -6.12
CA ALA A 19 -0.73 -0.23 -6.35
C ALA A 19 -1.68 -0.44 -5.15
N ILE A 20 -1.80 -1.63 -4.60
CA ILE A 20 -2.65 -1.90 -3.41
C ILE A 20 -2.17 -1.06 -2.22
N ILE A 21 -0.86 -1.00 -1.98
CA ILE A 21 -0.29 -0.18 -0.91
C ILE A 21 -0.52 1.32 -1.19
N ALA A 22 -0.29 1.75 -2.43
CA ALA A 22 -0.48 3.13 -2.88
C ALA A 22 -1.95 3.59 -2.77
N LEU A 23 -2.92 2.68 -2.97
CA LEU A 23 -4.34 2.95 -2.72
C LEU A 23 -4.58 3.33 -1.26
N GLY A 24 -3.95 2.61 -0.30
CA GLY A 24 -4.02 2.95 1.12
C GLY A 24 -3.45 4.34 1.41
N TYR A 25 -2.28 4.67 0.88
CA TYR A 25 -1.69 6.02 1.00
C TYR A 25 -2.57 7.10 0.38
N THR A 26 -3.04 6.85 -0.84
CA THR A 26 -3.87 7.80 -1.59
C THR A 26 -5.18 8.10 -0.86
N MET A 27 -5.79 7.10 -0.23
CA MET A 27 -6.99 7.31 0.57
C MET A 27 -6.70 8.15 1.81
N VAL A 28 -5.70 7.78 2.60
CA VAL A 28 -5.38 8.49 3.84
C VAL A 28 -4.97 9.93 3.54
N TYR A 29 -4.04 10.15 2.62
CA TYR A 29 -3.62 11.51 2.26
C TYR A 29 -4.72 12.29 1.55
N GLY A 30 -5.44 11.69 0.63
CA GLY A 30 -6.52 12.34 -0.13
C GLY A 30 -7.61 12.89 0.80
N ILE A 31 -7.96 12.18 1.85
CA ILE A 31 -9.08 12.51 2.75
C ILE A 31 -8.59 13.21 4.03
N ALA A 32 -7.60 12.64 4.72
CA ALA A 32 -7.09 13.19 5.96
C ALA A 32 -6.04 14.30 5.77
N LYS A 33 -5.48 14.45 4.57
CA LYS A 33 -4.37 15.38 4.24
C LYS A 33 -3.14 15.18 5.15
N MET A 34 -2.92 13.96 5.62
CA MET A 34 -1.83 13.58 6.49
C MET A 34 -1.02 12.45 5.87
N LEU A 35 0.32 12.54 5.92
CA LEU A 35 1.21 11.48 5.50
C LEU A 35 1.31 10.42 6.61
N ASN A 36 1.12 9.15 6.26
CA ASN A 36 1.24 8.04 7.20
C ASN A 36 2.42 7.13 6.82
N PHE A 37 3.63 7.46 7.25
CA PHE A 37 4.80 6.62 7.00
C PHE A 37 4.77 5.27 7.75
N ALA A 38 3.99 5.16 8.84
CA ALA A 38 3.77 3.88 9.52
C ALA A 38 2.96 2.86 8.68
N HIS A 39 2.42 3.28 7.52
CA HIS A 39 1.65 2.40 6.64
C HIS A 39 2.47 1.20 6.14
N GLY A 40 3.77 1.40 5.87
CA GLY A 40 4.71 0.32 5.55
C GLY A 40 4.84 -0.70 6.68
N ASP A 41 4.85 -0.24 7.93
CA ASP A 41 4.99 -1.13 9.08
C ASP A 41 3.69 -1.91 9.38
N ILE A 42 2.53 -1.39 8.99
CA ILE A 42 1.27 -2.15 9.02
C ILE A 42 1.35 -3.34 8.05
N ILE A 43 2.00 -3.19 6.89
CA ILE A 43 2.29 -4.29 5.96
C ILE A 43 3.07 -5.39 6.67
N MET A 44 4.14 -5.03 7.37
CA MET A 44 4.96 -5.94 8.16
C MET A 44 4.13 -6.65 9.23
N VAL A 45 3.34 -5.91 10.03
CA VAL A 45 2.48 -6.50 11.07
C VAL A 45 1.49 -7.51 10.47
N GLY A 46 0.85 -7.16 9.35
CA GLY A 46 -0.08 -8.06 8.65
C GLY A 46 0.59 -9.36 8.22
N SER A 47 1.81 -9.28 7.70
CA SER A 47 2.60 -10.45 7.31
C SER A 47 2.99 -11.31 8.52
N TYR A 48 3.39 -10.71 9.65
CA TYR A 48 3.68 -11.45 10.88
C TYR A 48 2.46 -12.15 11.46
N VAL A 49 1.28 -11.51 11.42
CA VAL A 49 0.04 -12.16 11.87
C VAL A 49 -0.24 -13.42 11.06
N VAL A 50 -0.13 -13.36 9.73
CA VAL A 50 -0.33 -14.55 8.89
C VAL A 50 0.74 -15.59 9.16
N PHE A 51 2.02 -15.19 9.27
CA PHE A 51 3.11 -16.10 9.58
C PHE A 51 2.87 -16.88 10.88
N ILE A 52 2.50 -16.18 11.96
CA ILE A 52 2.28 -16.81 13.27
C ILE A 52 1.08 -17.74 13.23
N THR A 53 -0.02 -17.29 12.64
CA THR A 53 -1.28 -18.07 12.64
C THR A 53 -1.18 -19.30 11.73
N THR A 54 -0.45 -19.22 10.61
CA THR A 54 -0.26 -20.38 9.74
C THR A 54 0.84 -21.31 10.25
N HIS A 55 2.00 -20.78 10.65
CA HIS A 55 3.17 -21.59 11.00
C HIS A 55 3.10 -22.11 12.45
N SER A 56 2.74 -21.27 13.42
CA SER A 56 2.76 -21.64 14.85
C SER A 56 1.42 -22.20 15.34
N MET A 57 0.30 -21.71 14.79
CA MET A 57 -1.04 -22.14 15.23
C MET A 57 -1.70 -23.14 14.27
N GLY A 58 -1.12 -23.40 13.11
CA GLY A 58 -1.66 -24.33 12.12
C GLY A 58 -3.05 -23.94 11.57
N MET A 59 -3.38 -22.64 11.60
CA MET A 59 -4.69 -22.16 11.17
C MET A 59 -4.83 -22.23 9.64
N PRO A 60 -6.05 -22.45 9.13
CA PRO A 60 -6.30 -22.34 7.69
C PRO A 60 -5.92 -20.96 7.15
N VAL A 61 -5.31 -20.92 5.96
CA VAL A 61 -4.85 -19.71 5.30
C VAL A 61 -5.91 -18.60 5.26
N PHE A 62 -7.15 -18.95 4.90
CA PHE A 62 -8.25 -17.99 4.81
C PHE A 62 -8.51 -17.28 6.14
N LEU A 63 -8.55 -18.02 7.26
CA LEU A 63 -8.74 -17.46 8.60
C LEU A 63 -7.54 -16.61 9.02
N SER A 64 -6.33 -17.02 8.67
CA SER A 64 -5.10 -16.27 8.96
C SER A 64 -5.08 -14.92 8.25
N VAL A 65 -5.46 -14.87 6.98
CA VAL A 65 -5.58 -13.63 6.22
C VAL A 65 -6.69 -12.73 6.79
N LEU A 66 -7.86 -13.30 7.11
CA LEU A 66 -8.96 -12.55 7.71
C LEU A 66 -8.55 -11.94 9.05
N LEU A 67 -7.88 -12.71 9.91
CA LEU A 67 -7.38 -12.23 11.19
C LEU A 67 -6.33 -11.12 11.00
N SER A 68 -5.43 -11.26 10.03
CA SER A 68 -4.45 -10.23 9.67
C SER A 68 -5.14 -8.91 9.29
N VAL A 69 -6.17 -8.97 8.45
CA VAL A 69 -6.95 -7.79 8.05
C VAL A 69 -7.61 -7.15 9.26
N ILE A 70 -8.21 -7.94 10.17
CA ILE A 70 -8.85 -7.43 11.39
C ILE A 70 -7.81 -6.75 12.30
N VAL A 71 -6.70 -7.43 12.59
CA VAL A 71 -5.62 -6.90 13.46
C VAL A 71 -5.06 -5.61 12.89
N CYS A 72 -4.73 -5.56 11.60
CA CYS A 72 -4.20 -4.36 10.95
C CYS A 72 -5.23 -3.23 10.92
N THR A 73 -6.51 -3.53 10.70
CA THR A 73 -7.58 -2.54 10.75
C THR A 73 -7.69 -1.91 12.14
N VAL A 74 -7.67 -2.73 13.20
CA VAL A 74 -7.68 -2.25 14.59
C VAL A 74 -6.43 -1.43 14.87
N LEU A 75 -5.26 -1.92 14.47
CA LEU A 75 -3.99 -1.19 14.63
C LEU A 75 -4.04 0.17 13.93
N GLY A 76 -4.56 0.24 12.72
CA GLY A 76 -4.72 1.51 11.98
C GLY A 76 -5.66 2.49 12.69
N ILE A 77 -6.76 2.01 13.28
CA ILE A 77 -7.67 2.83 14.10
C ILE A 77 -6.94 3.33 15.36
N VAL A 78 -6.15 2.48 16.02
CA VAL A 78 -5.39 2.86 17.22
C VAL A 78 -4.35 3.92 16.87
N ILE A 79 -3.56 3.70 15.81
CA ILE A 79 -2.57 4.67 15.33
C ILE A 79 -3.24 6.01 15.00
N GLU A 80 -4.36 5.99 14.29
CA GLU A 80 -5.09 7.23 13.98
C GLU A 80 -5.53 7.95 15.25
N ARG A 81 -6.16 7.26 16.19
CA ARG A 81 -6.71 7.87 17.41
C ARG A 81 -5.65 8.40 18.36
N VAL A 82 -4.55 7.66 18.51
CA VAL A 82 -3.50 7.97 19.50
C VAL A 82 -2.47 8.94 18.93
N ALA A 83 -2.02 8.72 17.69
CA ALA A 83 -0.91 9.47 17.11
C ALA A 83 -1.38 10.61 16.19
N TYR A 84 -2.38 10.40 15.33
CA TYR A 84 -2.74 11.38 14.31
C TYR A 84 -3.88 12.31 14.71
N LYS A 85 -4.89 11.81 15.41
CA LYS A 85 -6.04 12.63 15.82
C LYS A 85 -5.65 13.86 16.65
N PRO A 86 -4.72 13.76 17.63
CA PRO A 86 -4.28 14.94 18.40
C PRO A 86 -3.51 15.97 17.56
N LEU A 87 -2.98 15.58 16.41
CA LEU A 87 -2.11 16.42 15.58
C LEU A 87 -2.82 16.98 14.33
N ARG A 88 -4.15 16.88 14.23
CA ARG A 88 -4.88 17.29 13.04
C ARG A 88 -4.80 18.79 12.74
N ASP A 89 -4.62 19.60 13.78
CA ASP A 89 -4.47 21.06 13.70
C ASP A 89 -3.00 21.50 13.93
N ALA A 90 -2.09 20.54 14.04
CA ALA A 90 -0.66 20.80 14.20
C ALA A 90 0.03 21.05 12.86
N SER A 91 1.28 21.54 12.93
CA SER A 91 2.08 21.77 11.72
C SER A 91 2.31 20.45 10.94
N PRO A 92 2.41 20.49 9.59
CA PRO A 92 2.72 19.32 8.79
C PRO A 92 4.01 18.60 9.22
N LEU A 93 4.98 19.37 9.74
CA LEU A 93 6.23 18.83 10.24
C LEU A 93 6.02 17.97 11.49
N SER A 94 5.16 18.39 12.43
CA SER A 94 4.83 17.62 13.63
C SER A 94 4.16 16.30 13.28
N VAL A 95 3.26 16.30 12.30
CA VAL A 95 2.61 15.08 11.79
C VAL A 95 3.65 14.13 11.16
N LEU A 96 4.58 14.67 10.37
CA LEU A 96 5.64 13.92 9.71
C LEU A 96 6.56 13.23 10.73
N ILE A 97 7.04 13.98 11.74
CA ILE A 97 7.91 13.45 12.80
C ILE A 97 7.19 12.35 13.58
N THR A 98 5.92 12.56 13.91
CA THR A 98 5.10 11.56 14.61
C THR A 98 4.92 10.30 13.76
N ALA A 99 4.68 10.44 12.45
CA ALA A 99 4.56 9.31 11.54
C ALA A 99 5.83 8.46 11.51
N ILE A 100 7.00 9.10 11.47
CA ILE A 100 8.31 8.43 11.55
C ILE A 100 8.49 7.76 12.93
N GLY A 101 8.12 8.45 14.01
CA GLY A 101 8.18 7.91 15.36
C GLY A 101 7.33 6.65 15.54
N VAL A 102 6.10 6.65 15.03
CA VAL A 102 5.22 5.46 15.03
C VAL A 102 5.82 4.33 14.21
N SER A 103 6.40 4.63 13.04
CA SER A 103 7.10 3.65 12.20
C SER A 103 8.21 2.96 12.98
N TYR A 104 9.14 3.72 13.57
CA TYR A 104 10.22 3.15 14.37
C TYR A 104 9.72 2.40 15.62
N LEU A 105 8.64 2.86 16.24
CA LEU A 105 8.02 2.15 17.36
C LEU A 105 7.57 0.75 16.92
N LEU A 106 6.84 0.65 15.82
CA LEU A 106 6.35 -0.65 15.31
C LEU A 106 7.49 -1.58 14.91
N GLN A 107 8.53 -1.07 14.25
CA GLN A 107 9.71 -1.85 13.87
C GLN A 107 10.45 -2.39 15.10
N ASN A 108 10.68 -1.53 16.11
CA ASN A 108 11.37 -1.96 17.32
C ASN A 108 10.53 -2.92 18.17
N VAL A 109 9.22 -2.73 18.25
CA VAL A 109 8.32 -3.69 18.89
C VAL A 109 8.37 -5.04 18.16
N ALA A 110 8.34 -5.06 16.84
CA ALA A 110 8.47 -6.28 16.05
C ALA A 110 9.84 -6.94 16.27
N LEU A 111 10.93 -6.15 16.33
CA LEU A 111 12.28 -6.64 16.61
C LEU A 111 12.38 -7.32 17.99
N LEU A 112 11.75 -6.73 19.01
CA LEU A 112 11.73 -7.29 20.37
C LEU A 112 10.89 -8.56 20.46
N LEU A 113 9.76 -8.63 19.74
CA LEU A 113 8.85 -9.78 19.79
C LEU A 113 9.31 -10.95 18.92
N PHE A 114 9.88 -10.69 17.75
CA PHE A 114 10.16 -11.71 16.73
C PHE A 114 11.65 -11.91 16.44
N GLY A 115 12.50 -11.04 16.98
CA GLY A 115 13.95 -11.04 16.74
C GLY A 115 14.31 -10.43 15.39
N ALA A 116 15.64 -10.34 15.13
CA ALA A 116 16.18 -9.76 13.89
C ALA A 116 16.28 -10.77 12.73
N ASP A 117 16.14 -12.06 13.02
CA ASP A 117 16.32 -13.12 12.04
C ASP A 117 15.24 -13.09 10.96
N THR A 118 15.65 -13.30 9.71
CA THR A 118 14.72 -13.45 8.60
C THR A 118 13.92 -14.75 8.76
N LYS A 119 12.60 -14.64 8.79
CA LYS A 119 11.67 -15.76 8.82
C LYS A 119 11.30 -16.15 7.38
N SER A 120 11.30 -17.44 7.08
CA SER A 120 10.81 -17.95 5.80
C SER A 120 9.29 -17.95 5.80
N PHE A 121 8.70 -17.16 4.93
CA PHE A 121 7.24 -17.06 4.79
C PHE A 121 6.78 -18.13 3.79
N THR A 122 5.83 -18.97 4.18
CA THR A 122 5.21 -19.92 3.26
C THR A 122 4.12 -19.21 2.47
N SER A 123 4.21 -19.30 1.11
CA SER A 123 3.19 -18.71 0.25
C SER A 123 1.79 -19.20 0.63
N VAL A 124 0.86 -18.27 0.77
CA VAL A 124 -0.55 -18.57 1.02
C VAL A 124 -1.29 -18.97 -0.26
N VAL A 125 -0.63 -18.82 -1.42
CA VAL A 125 -1.20 -19.13 -2.73
C VAL A 125 -0.78 -20.52 -3.15
N THR A 126 -1.74 -21.41 -3.33
CA THR A 126 -1.53 -22.81 -3.73
C THR A 126 -1.83 -23.07 -5.21
N ILE A 127 -2.12 -22.02 -5.98
CA ILE A 127 -2.45 -22.14 -7.41
C ILE A 127 -1.17 -22.49 -8.18
N PRO A 128 -1.19 -23.53 -9.02
CA PRO A 128 -0.02 -23.91 -9.82
C PRO A 128 0.29 -22.83 -10.87
N ALA A 129 1.56 -22.72 -11.24
CA ALA A 129 1.98 -21.80 -12.28
C ALA A 129 1.41 -22.19 -13.65
N LEU A 130 0.87 -21.21 -14.36
CA LEU A 130 0.41 -21.34 -15.74
C LEU A 130 1.60 -21.20 -16.69
N LYS A 131 1.81 -22.20 -17.52
CA LYS A 131 2.89 -22.23 -18.51
C LYS A 131 2.31 -22.10 -19.91
N PHE A 132 2.81 -21.13 -20.66
CA PHE A 132 2.44 -20.87 -22.05
C PHE A 132 3.66 -21.00 -22.96
N ALA A 133 3.45 -21.23 -24.25
CA ALA A 133 4.50 -21.35 -25.26
C ALA A 133 5.59 -22.38 -24.86
N ASP A 134 5.19 -23.62 -24.62
CA ASP A 134 6.07 -24.74 -24.19
C ASP A 134 6.91 -24.44 -22.94
N GLY A 135 6.37 -23.62 -22.04
CA GLY A 135 7.04 -23.26 -20.79
C GLY A 135 7.95 -22.01 -20.88
N ALA A 136 8.03 -21.37 -22.04
CA ALA A 136 8.84 -20.17 -22.23
C ALA A 136 8.25 -18.92 -21.52
N ILE A 137 6.93 -18.90 -21.30
CA ILE A 137 6.23 -17.86 -20.53
C ILE A 137 5.60 -18.54 -19.32
N THR A 138 5.99 -18.09 -18.13
CA THR A 138 5.48 -18.65 -16.87
C THR A 138 4.83 -17.57 -16.04
N VAL A 139 3.55 -17.76 -15.70
CA VAL A 139 2.80 -16.91 -14.78
C VAL A 139 2.60 -17.71 -13.49
N THR A 140 3.23 -17.27 -12.41
CA THR A 140 3.08 -17.94 -11.10
C THR A 140 1.68 -17.72 -10.53
N GLY A 141 1.23 -18.63 -9.67
CA GLY A 141 -0.07 -18.49 -9.00
C GLY A 141 -0.16 -17.20 -8.18
N GLU A 142 0.96 -16.82 -7.52
CA GLU A 142 1.07 -15.57 -6.76
C GLU A 142 0.86 -14.35 -7.67
N THR A 143 1.46 -14.34 -8.85
CA THR A 143 1.28 -13.27 -9.85
C THR A 143 -0.17 -13.13 -10.25
N LEU A 144 -0.85 -14.23 -10.55
CA LEU A 144 -2.26 -14.22 -10.94
C LEU A 144 -3.15 -13.67 -9.82
N VAL A 145 -2.98 -14.22 -8.60
CA VAL A 145 -3.77 -13.79 -7.43
C VAL A 145 -3.52 -12.31 -7.12
N THR A 146 -2.27 -11.86 -7.21
CA THR A 146 -1.92 -10.46 -6.93
C THR A 146 -2.58 -9.51 -7.91
N ILE A 147 -2.51 -9.79 -9.22
CA ILE A 147 -3.13 -8.94 -10.26
C ILE A 147 -4.65 -8.93 -10.11
N VAL A 148 -5.28 -10.10 -9.93
CA VAL A 148 -6.73 -10.20 -9.74
C VAL A 148 -7.18 -9.47 -8.48
N SER A 149 -6.47 -9.66 -7.36
CA SER A 149 -6.76 -8.96 -6.11
C SER A 149 -6.65 -7.44 -6.26
N CYS A 150 -5.62 -6.96 -6.97
CA CYS A 150 -5.45 -5.53 -7.24
C CYS A 150 -6.64 -4.96 -8.02
N ILE A 151 -7.08 -5.63 -9.08
CA ILE A 151 -8.23 -5.21 -9.90
C ILE A 151 -9.52 -5.22 -9.08
N VAL A 152 -9.78 -6.29 -8.32
CA VAL A 152 -10.98 -6.43 -7.47
C VAL A 152 -11.00 -5.34 -6.40
N ILE A 153 -9.88 -5.10 -5.73
CA ILE A 153 -9.75 -4.04 -4.71
C ILE A 153 -10.00 -2.66 -5.33
N MET A 154 -9.41 -2.38 -6.49
CA MET A 154 -9.59 -1.10 -7.18
C MET A 154 -11.06 -0.86 -7.53
N ILE A 155 -11.73 -1.84 -8.15
CA ILE A 155 -13.14 -1.75 -8.52
C ILE A 155 -14.02 -1.61 -7.27
N GLY A 156 -13.76 -2.43 -6.24
CA GLY A 156 -14.47 -2.40 -4.98
C GLY A 156 -14.35 -1.05 -4.28
N LEU A 157 -13.12 -0.52 -4.19
CA LEU A 157 -12.84 0.76 -3.54
C LEU A 157 -13.45 1.94 -4.31
N THR A 158 -13.32 1.94 -5.64
CA THR A 158 -13.95 2.97 -6.50
C THR A 158 -15.46 2.96 -6.36
N THR A 159 -16.07 1.77 -6.36
CA THR A 159 -17.52 1.60 -6.18
C THR A 159 -17.94 2.04 -4.77
N PHE A 160 -17.19 1.66 -3.74
CA PHE A 160 -17.44 2.07 -2.36
C PHE A 160 -17.45 3.59 -2.21
N ILE A 161 -16.41 4.27 -2.72
CA ILE A 161 -16.28 5.73 -2.61
C ILE A 161 -17.40 6.44 -3.38
N ASN A 162 -17.72 5.98 -4.59
CA ASN A 162 -18.67 6.70 -5.44
C ASN A 162 -20.14 6.37 -5.13
N LYS A 163 -20.44 5.19 -4.58
CA LYS A 163 -21.83 4.71 -4.45
C LYS A 163 -22.31 4.56 -3.01
N THR A 164 -21.44 4.69 -1.98
CA THR A 164 -21.88 4.55 -0.59
C THR A 164 -21.94 5.90 0.13
N LYS A 165 -22.81 6.00 1.16
CA LYS A 165 -22.87 7.19 2.02
C LYS A 165 -21.54 7.49 2.70
N ALA A 166 -20.83 6.45 3.15
CA ALA A 166 -19.51 6.59 3.77
C ALA A 166 -18.46 7.11 2.76
N GLY A 167 -18.47 6.61 1.53
CA GLY A 167 -17.60 7.10 0.47
C GLY A 167 -17.90 8.56 0.08
N GLN A 168 -19.17 8.93 -0.03
CA GLN A 168 -19.58 10.32 -0.27
C GLN A 168 -19.14 11.25 0.88
N ALA A 169 -19.24 10.79 2.13
CA ALA A 169 -18.71 11.53 3.29
C ALA A 169 -17.18 11.71 3.19
N MET A 170 -16.45 10.69 2.72
CA MET A 170 -15.01 10.79 2.47
C MET A 170 -14.69 11.84 1.41
N LEU A 171 -15.42 11.87 0.30
CA LEU A 171 -15.26 12.89 -0.75
C LEU A 171 -15.56 14.29 -0.21
N ALA A 172 -16.65 14.47 0.52
CA ALA A 172 -16.98 15.76 1.14
C ALA A 172 -15.87 16.26 2.08
N VAL A 173 -15.36 15.37 2.96
CA VAL A 173 -14.26 15.71 3.89
C VAL A 173 -12.95 16.02 3.15
N SER A 174 -12.70 15.38 2.00
CA SER A 174 -11.51 15.63 1.19
C SER A 174 -11.49 17.00 0.53
N GLU A 175 -12.67 17.53 0.19
CA GLU A 175 -12.84 18.86 -0.44
C GLU A 175 -12.81 19.99 0.61
N ASP A 176 -13.64 19.88 1.67
CA ASP A 176 -13.70 20.88 2.75
C ASP A 176 -14.23 20.24 4.04
N ARG A 177 -13.39 20.18 5.08
CA ARG A 177 -13.76 19.63 6.40
C ARG A 177 -14.81 20.49 7.12
N GLY A 178 -14.71 21.82 6.99
CA GLY A 178 -15.62 22.78 7.63
C GLY A 178 -17.02 22.67 7.02
N ALA A 179 -17.12 22.76 5.70
CA ALA A 179 -18.37 22.59 4.97
C ALA A 179 -18.99 21.21 5.22
N ALA A 180 -18.20 20.14 5.22
CA ALA A 180 -18.67 18.79 5.53
C ALA A 180 -19.29 18.70 6.94
N THR A 181 -18.66 19.34 7.94
CA THR A 181 -19.19 19.41 9.31
C THR A 181 -20.53 20.14 9.36
N LEU A 182 -20.66 21.28 8.67
CA LEU A 182 -21.91 22.03 8.59
C LEU A 182 -23.05 21.23 7.94
N MET A 183 -22.71 20.35 7.00
CA MET A 183 -23.65 19.43 6.37
C MET A 183 -23.96 18.18 7.20
N GLY A 184 -23.47 18.10 8.46
CA GLY A 184 -23.73 17.00 9.38
C GLY A 184 -22.85 15.76 9.20
N VAL A 185 -21.77 15.85 8.40
CA VAL A 185 -20.82 14.75 8.23
C VAL A 185 -19.92 14.62 9.46
N ASN A 186 -19.84 13.42 10.02
CA ASN A 186 -18.90 13.12 11.10
C ASN A 186 -17.47 13.00 10.56
N VAL A 187 -16.75 14.13 10.47
CA VAL A 187 -15.39 14.23 9.95
C VAL A 187 -14.42 13.27 10.69
N ASN A 188 -14.54 13.20 12.02
CA ASN A 188 -13.70 12.33 12.84
C ASN A 188 -13.90 10.86 12.49
N GLY A 189 -15.16 10.41 12.44
CA GLY A 189 -15.48 9.04 12.06
C GLY A 189 -15.04 8.70 10.63
N THR A 190 -15.18 9.65 9.71
CA THR A 190 -14.77 9.49 8.30
C THR A 190 -13.26 9.30 8.17
N ILE A 191 -12.44 10.09 8.88
CA ILE A 191 -10.99 9.96 8.88
C ILE A 191 -10.58 8.62 9.51
N THR A 192 -11.16 8.24 10.66
CA THR A 192 -10.89 6.95 11.29
C THR A 192 -11.22 5.79 10.36
N LEU A 193 -12.35 5.84 9.65
CA LEU A 193 -12.72 4.81 8.66
C LEU A 193 -11.73 4.74 7.49
N THR A 194 -11.19 5.88 7.07
CA THR A 194 -10.17 5.94 6.02
C THR A 194 -8.88 5.23 6.45
N PHE A 195 -8.42 5.45 7.68
CA PHE A 195 -7.26 4.74 8.23
C PHE A 195 -7.53 3.24 8.37
N ALA A 196 -8.75 2.86 8.79
CA ALA A 196 -9.17 1.47 8.90
C ALA A 196 -9.09 0.75 7.54
N ILE A 197 -9.64 1.33 6.49
CA ILE A 197 -9.62 0.77 5.14
C ILE A 197 -8.18 0.72 4.60
N GLY A 198 -7.41 1.80 4.75
CA GLY A 198 -6.00 1.83 4.33
C GLY A 198 -5.19 0.73 4.99
N SER A 199 -5.37 0.51 6.30
CA SER A 199 -4.67 -0.54 7.05
C SER A 199 -5.12 -1.95 6.68
N ALA A 200 -6.40 -2.14 6.35
CA ALA A 200 -6.90 -3.40 5.78
C ALA A 200 -6.22 -3.73 4.44
N LEU A 201 -6.05 -2.72 3.57
CA LEU A 201 -5.35 -2.87 2.30
C LEU A 201 -3.86 -3.19 2.51
N ALA A 202 -3.22 -2.56 3.50
CA ALA A 202 -1.83 -2.84 3.87
C ALA A 202 -1.65 -4.30 4.30
N ALA A 203 -2.58 -4.87 5.07
CA ALA A 203 -2.55 -6.28 5.46
C ALA A 203 -2.59 -7.20 4.23
N VAL A 204 -3.53 -6.97 3.31
CA VAL A 204 -3.64 -7.76 2.08
C VAL A 204 -2.37 -7.64 1.23
N ALA A 205 -1.85 -6.43 1.05
CA ALA A 205 -0.63 -6.20 0.31
C ALA A 205 0.59 -6.91 0.94
N GLY A 206 0.68 -6.93 2.27
CA GLY A 206 1.74 -7.63 3.01
C GLY A 206 1.73 -9.13 2.77
N VAL A 207 0.55 -9.72 2.81
CA VAL A 207 0.38 -11.17 2.54
C VAL A 207 0.78 -11.51 1.10
N LEU A 208 0.36 -10.71 0.12
CA LEU A 208 0.71 -10.92 -1.29
C LEU A 208 2.20 -10.69 -1.54
N LEU A 209 2.79 -9.65 -0.91
CA LEU A 209 4.21 -9.36 -1.01
C LEU A 209 5.06 -10.53 -0.47
N CYS A 210 4.75 -11.00 0.75
CA CYS A 210 5.50 -12.09 1.36
C CYS A 210 5.25 -13.45 0.69
N SER A 211 4.10 -13.62 0.02
CA SER A 211 3.86 -14.82 -0.80
C SER A 211 4.73 -14.83 -2.05
N ALA A 212 4.92 -13.67 -2.69
CA ALA A 212 5.78 -13.53 -3.87
C ALA A 212 7.28 -13.52 -3.51
N TYR A 213 7.62 -12.94 -2.35
CA TYR A 213 9.00 -12.80 -1.84
C TYR A 213 9.05 -13.38 -0.42
N PRO A 214 9.41 -14.67 -0.27
CA PRO A 214 9.24 -15.43 0.97
C PRO A 214 10.27 -15.08 2.05
N SER A 215 10.46 -13.80 2.31
CA SER A 215 11.33 -13.28 3.37
C SER A 215 10.58 -12.30 4.25
N LEU A 216 10.52 -12.56 5.56
CA LEU A 216 9.84 -11.72 6.53
C LEU A 216 10.82 -11.29 7.62
N THR A 217 10.99 -9.98 7.75
CA THR A 217 11.81 -9.31 8.76
C THR A 217 11.03 -8.16 9.39
N PRO A 218 11.46 -7.61 10.54
CA PRO A 218 10.87 -6.40 11.12
C PRO A 218 10.89 -5.17 10.20
N TYR A 219 11.65 -5.22 9.10
CA TYR A 219 11.79 -4.12 8.14
C TYR A 219 11.13 -4.40 6.79
N THR A 220 10.45 -5.54 6.62
CA THR A 220 9.88 -5.99 5.34
C THR A 220 8.96 -4.96 4.68
N GLY A 221 8.25 -4.15 5.47
CA GLY A 221 7.32 -3.14 4.94
C GLY A 221 7.96 -1.79 4.61
N SER A 222 9.18 -1.50 5.07
CA SER A 222 9.79 -0.17 4.96
C SER A 222 10.02 0.26 3.52
N MET A 223 10.82 -0.48 2.75
CA MET A 223 11.10 -0.13 1.35
C MET A 223 9.88 -0.23 0.43
N PRO A 224 9.07 -1.31 0.48
CA PRO A 224 7.81 -1.35 -0.27
C PRO A 224 6.85 -0.22 0.09
N GLY A 225 6.80 0.18 1.37
CA GLY A 225 6.01 1.32 1.83
C GLY A 225 6.45 2.64 1.18
N ILE A 226 7.75 2.94 1.22
CA ILE A 226 8.30 4.15 0.58
C ILE A 226 8.07 4.13 -0.93
N LYS A 227 8.32 3.00 -1.62
CA LYS A 227 8.09 2.87 -3.07
C LYS A 227 6.63 3.03 -3.44
N ALA A 228 5.72 2.50 -2.64
CA ALA A 228 4.28 2.65 -2.88
C ALA A 228 3.82 4.10 -2.62
N PHE A 229 4.41 4.80 -1.64
CA PHE A 229 4.19 6.25 -1.51
C PHE A 229 4.66 7.00 -2.76
N VAL A 230 5.85 6.67 -3.27
CA VAL A 230 6.36 7.18 -4.55
C VAL A 230 5.36 6.90 -5.68
N ALA A 231 4.82 5.68 -5.76
CA ALA A 231 3.82 5.31 -6.74
C ALA A 231 2.53 6.14 -6.62
N ALA A 232 2.07 6.41 -5.40
CA ALA A 232 0.91 7.26 -5.15
C ALA A 232 1.15 8.70 -5.62
N VAL A 233 2.35 9.26 -5.33
CA VAL A 233 2.76 10.61 -5.77
C VAL A 233 2.87 10.66 -7.29
N PHE A 234 3.55 9.69 -7.89
CA PHE A 234 3.75 9.55 -9.32
C PHE A 234 2.40 9.47 -10.08
N GLY A 235 1.48 8.67 -9.56
CA GLY A 235 0.14 8.52 -10.12
C GLY A 235 -0.76 9.74 -9.94
N GLY A 236 -0.49 10.53 -8.89
CA GLY A 236 -1.29 11.68 -8.46
C GLY A 236 -2.06 11.37 -7.17
N ILE A 237 -1.55 11.88 -6.05
CA ILE A 237 -2.12 11.64 -4.73
C ILE A 237 -3.58 12.10 -4.68
N GLY A 238 -4.45 11.24 -4.11
CA GLY A 238 -5.89 11.48 -4.04
C GLY A 238 -6.68 10.88 -5.22
N SER A 239 -5.99 10.36 -6.25
CA SER A 239 -6.62 9.69 -7.38
C SER A 239 -6.45 8.17 -7.30
N ILE A 240 -7.55 7.42 -7.10
CA ILE A 240 -7.52 5.95 -7.06
C ILE A 240 -6.96 5.35 -8.35
N PRO A 241 -7.45 5.77 -9.57
CA PRO A 241 -6.85 5.30 -10.82
C PRO A 241 -5.39 5.71 -10.97
N GLY A 242 -5.02 6.89 -10.43
CA GLY A 242 -3.65 7.36 -10.41
C GLY A 242 -2.73 6.43 -9.62
N ALA A 243 -3.12 6.05 -8.40
CA ALA A 243 -2.36 5.14 -7.57
C ALA A 243 -2.15 3.76 -8.22
N LEU A 244 -3.16 3.25 -8.93
CA LEU A 244 -3.05 2.01 -9.68
C LEU A 244 -2.02 2.11 -10.81
N ILE A 245 -2.15 3.12 -11.67
CA ILE A 245 -1.26 3.32 -12.81
C ILE A 245 0.16 3.59 -12.31
N GLY A 246 0.30 4.44 -11.29
CA GLY A 246 1.59 4.74 -10.66
C GLY A 246 2.27 3.49 -10.09
N GLY A 247 1.52 2.65 -9.38
CA GLY A 247 2.02 1.38 -8.84
C GLY A 247 2.49 0.43 -9.92
N ILE A 248 1.67 0.19 -10.96
CA ILE A 248 2.00 -0.72 -12.06
C ILE A 248 3.23 -0.22 -12.83
N LEU A 249 3.27 1.07 -13.19
CA LEU A 249 4.40 1.64 -13.91
C LEU A 249 5.69 1.54 -13.09
N LEU A 250 5.62 1.82 -11.79
CA LEU A 250 6.78 1.75 -10.90
C LEU A 250 7.30 0.33 -10.76
N GLY A 251 6.42 -0.67 -10.63
CA GLY A 251 6.82 -2.08 -10.61
C GLY A 251 7.46 -2.55 -11.92
N ILE A 252 6.95 -2.11 -13.07
CA ILE A 252 7.55 -2.39 -14.38
C ILE A 252 8.94 -1.76 -14.48
N ILE A 253 9.08 -0.47 -14.12
CA ILE A 253 10.36 0.23 -14.12
C ILE A 253 11.37 -0.48 -13.23
N GLU A 254 10.98 -0.88 -12.03
CA GLU A 254 11.86 -1.58 -11.10
C GLU A 254 12.35 -2.91 -11.64
N ILE A 255 11.45 -3.76 -12.16
CA ILE A 255 11.83 -5.07 -12.69
C ILE A 255 12.68 -4.95 -13.95
N LEU A 256 12.35 -4.03 -14.86
CA LEU A 256 13.17 -3.79 -16.04
C LEU A 256 14.55 -3.23 -15.69
N SER A 257 14.63 -2.33 -14.71
CA SER A 257 15.89 -1.81 -14.19
C SER A 257 16.77 -2.92 -13.60
N LYS A 258 16.18 -3.82 -12.81
CA LYS A 258 16.87 -5.00 -12.25
C LYS A 258 17.38 -5.95 -13.34
N ALA A 259 16.59 -6.15 -14.39
CA ALA A 259 16.88 -7.11 -15.44
C ALA A 259 17.93 -6.61 -16.45
N TYR A 260 17.90 -5.32 -16.81
CA TYR A 260 18.70 -4.79 -17.92
C TYR A 260 19.82 -3.84 -17.50
N ILE A 261 19.76 -3.25 -16.29
CA ILE A 261 20.74 -2.28 -15.83
C ILE A 261 21.50 -2.84 -14.62
N SER A 262 20.90 -2.83 -13.45
CA SER A 262 21.50 -3.35 -12.23
C SER A 262 20.47 -3.50 -11.12
N SER A 263 20.53 -4.61 -10.39
CA SER A 263 19.71 -4.81 -9.20
C SER A 263 20.01 -3.80 -8.10
N GLN A 264 21.28 -3.38 -7.98
CA GLN A 264 21.70 -2.41 -6.95
C GLN A 264 21.25 -0.98 -7.27
N LEU A 265 21.15 -0.63 -8.57
CA LEU A 265 20.76 0.71 -9.01
C LEU A 265 19.23 0.83 -9.22
N SER A 266 18.48 -0.25 -9.11
CA SER A 266 17.04 -0.25 -9.40
C SER A 266 16.29 0.77 -8.55
N ASP A 267 16.61 0.89 -7.27
CA ASP A 267 15.98 1.83 -6.36
C ASP A 267 16.32 3.28 -6.73
N ALA A 268 17.59 3.55 -7.06
CA ALA A 268 18.01 4.87 -7.53
C ALA A 268 17.28 5.29 -8.82
N ILE A 269 17.06 4.33 -9.76
CA ILE A 269 16.32 4.59 -10.99
C ILE A 269 14.85 4.91 -10.69
N VAL A 270 14.21 4.13 -9.81
CA VAL A 270 12.82 4.34 -9.39
C VAL A 270 12.62 5.74 -8.78
N PHE A 271 13.50 6.14 -7.86
CA PHE A 271 13.42 7.47 -7.24
C PHE A 271 13.78 8.59 -8.22
N SER A 272 14.73 8.37 -9.14
CA SER A 272 15.06 9.34 -10.19
C SER A 272 13.89 9.60 -11.14
N VAL A 273 13.17 8.55 -11.53
CA VAL A 273 11.95 8.67 -12.35
C VAL A 273 10.89 9.50 -11.62
N LEU A 274 10.71 9.30 -10.30
CA LEU A 274 9.80 10.14 -9.52
C LEU A 274 10.20 11.61 -9.59
N ILE A 275 11.48 11.91 -9.34
CA ILE A 275 11.98 13.30 -9.36
C ILE A 275 11.71 13.94 -10.73
N ILE A 276 12.02 13.24 -11.82
CA ILE A 276 11.79 13.73 -13.18
C ILE A 276 10.29 14.01 -13.41
N VAL A 277 9.43 13.08 -13.01
CA VAL A 277 7.98 13.26 -13.18
C VAL A 277 7.45 14.44 -12.37
N LEU A 278 7.90 14.63 -11.13
CA LEU A 278 7.48 15.76 -10.31
C LEU A 278 7.99 17.10 -10.84
N LEU A 279 9.16 17.15 -11.47
CA LEU A 279 9.68 18.34 -12.13
C LEU A 279 8.83 18.72 -13.36
N VAL A 280 8.33 17.73 -14.10
CA VAL A 280 7.52 17.96 -15.32
C VAL A 280 6.03 18.11 -14.99
N ARG A 281 5.53 17.32 -14.04
CA ARG A 281 4.13 17.31 -13.60
C ARG A 281 4.04 17.20 -12.07
N PRO A 282 4.08 18.32 -11.34
CA PRO A 282 4.10 18.33 -9.87
C PRO A 282 2.84 17.72 -9.23
N THR A 283 1.75 17.62 -9.97
CA THR A 283 0.50 16.97 -9.51
C THR A 283 0.47 15.46 -9.76
N GLY A 284 1.52 14.88 -10.38
CA GLY A 284 1.51 13.50 -10.85
C GLY A 284 0.76 13.33 -12.18
N ILE A 285 0.64 12.07 -12.67
CA ILE A 285 0.07 11.76 -13.99
C ILE A 285 -1.43 12.10 -14.06
N LEU A 286 -2.20 11.71 -13.03
CA LEU A 286 -3.66 11.86 -12.95
C LEU A 286 -4.11 12.72 -11.77
N GLY A 287 -3.22 13.51 -11.18
CA GLY A 287 -3.55 14.43 -10.09
C GLY A 287 -4.39 15.61 -10.57
N LYS A 288 -5.33 16.04 -9.73
CA LYS A 288 -6.13 17.26 -9.98
C LYS A 288 -5.29 18.50 -9.66
N LYS A 289 -5.35 19.51 -10.51
CA LYS A 289 -4.79 20.83 -10.17
C LYS A 289 -5.59 21.40 -9.01
N ILE A 290 -4.93 21.70 -7.91
CA ILE A 290 -5.54 22.46 -6.81
C ILE A 290 -5.62 23.91 -7.28
N THR A 291 -6.81 24.36 -7.68
CA THR A 291 -7.10 25.78 -7.84
C THR A 291 -7.42 26.32 -6.45
N GLU A 292 -6.53 27.12 -5.87
CA GLU A 292 -6.88 27.91 -4.69
C GLU A 292 -8.08 28.77 -5.06
N LYS A 293 -9.20 28.55 -4.39
CA LYS A 293 -10.32 29.48 -4.43
C LYS A 293 -9.90 30.67 -3.58
N VAL A 294 -9.56 31.76 -4.24
CA VAL A 294 -9.37 33.09 -3.62
C VAL A 294 -10.70 33.56 -3.05
#